data_121add0de37479f283cc0626b0bf82a7
#
_entry.id   121add0de37479f283cc0626b0bf82a7
#
_cell.length_a   1.000
_cell.length_b   1.000
_cell.length_c   1.000
_cell.angle_alpha   90.00
_cell.angle_beta   90.00
_cell.angle_gamma   90.00
#
_symmetry.space_group_name_H-M   'P 1'
#
loop_
_entity.id
_entity.type
_entity.pdbx_description
1 polymer ?
#
loop_
_entity_poly.entity_id
_entity_poly.type
_entity_poly.pdbx_seq_one_letter_code
_entity_poly.pdbx_strand_id
1 'polypeptide(L)'
;GIQCPKALWLKKYKPSVLTPPDESALAVFETGNVVGDFACQLFPNGKEVPYSKNYDDMTAITKQWLDDGLENIYEATFNFSGILIMVDILTIQNNEVSIYEVKSSTEVKDIYLHDVSIQYYVLKNLGFKIKSANVIHINNEYIRDDDLDINQLFKIVDVTNEVISLQSNIPNILKEFETYLKDRENEPNIDIGKHCNSPYECDAKEYCWKVQRQIPDYSIFNIFNLGSKKQIELYSRGIINIDDVPHDFDMTLNQAQAVENYKSKITYIDIENINSFLQNLTYPIYHLDFETYQQAIPQYKGLKPFEQIPFQYSLHIEYEDGTLEHKEYLAQDGID
;
A
#
# COMPACT_ATOMS: atom_id res chain seq x y z
N GLY A 1 7.51 10.97 -4.71
CA GLY A 1 7.68 11.85 -5.86
C GLY A 1 7.25 11.20 -7.17
N ILE A 2 7.59 9.93 -7.40
CA ILE A 2 7.26 9.21 -8.66
C ILE A 2 5.75 9.16 -8.89
N GLN A 3 4.96 8.87 -7.88
CA GLN A 3 3.50 8.86 -8.00
C GLN A 3 2.95 10.26 -8.30
N CYS A 4 3.42 11.27 -7.57
CA CYS A 4 2.99 12.66 -7.74
C CYS A 4 4.04 13.62 -7.14
N PRO A 5 4.70 14.47 -7.97
CA PRO A 5 5.64 15.49 -7.47
C PRO A 5 5.00 16.50 -6.52
N LYS A 6 3.71 16.82 -6.71
CA LYS A 6 2.96 17.68 -5.79
C LYS A 6 2.82 17.06 -4.40
N ALA A 7 2.56 15.75 -4.30
CA ALA A 7 2.51 15.05 -3.02
C ALA A 7 3.87 15.11 -2.30
N LEU A 8 4.98 14.95 -3.04
CA LEU A 8 6.33 15.12 -2.50
C LEU A 8 6.55 16.53 -1.93
N TRP A 9 6.13 17.57 -2.67
CA TRP A 9 6.24 18.96 -2.25
C TRP A 9 5.38 19.22 -1.00
N LEU A 10 4.11 18.77 -1.00
CA LEU A 10 3.19 18.93 0.13
C LEU A 10 3.73 18.25 1.40
N LYS A 11 4.27 17.04 1.27
CA LYS A 11 4.89 16.32 2.39
C LYS A 11 6.04 17.11 3.02
N LYS A 12 6.81 17.81 2.21
CA LYS A 12 7.97 18.58 2.68
C LYS A 12 7.61 19.96 3.23
N TYR A 13 6.72 20.69 2.59
CA TYR A 13 6.50 22.11 2.87
C TYR A 13 5.12 22.43 3.47
N LYS A 14 4.15 21.53 3.33
CA LYS A 14 2.78 21.75 3.82
C LYS A 14 2.19 20.44 4.41
N PRO A 15 2.89 19.78 5.33
CA PRO A 15 2.45 18.47 5.84
C PRO A 15 1.08 18.53 6.54
N SER A 16 0.67 19.71 7.02
CA SER A 16 -0.61 19.88 7.71
C SER A 16 -1.85 19.67 6.85
N VAL A 17 -1.70 19.59 5.51
CA VAL A 17 -2.83 19.32 4.61
C VAL A 17 -2.96 17.84 4.23
N LEU A 18 -2.02 17.02 4.68
CA LEU A 18 -2.05 15.58 4.44
C LEU A 18 -3.01 14.90 5.42
N THR A 19 -3.76 13.95 4.94
CA THR A 19 -4.59 13.09 5.78
C THR A 19 -3.68 12.22 6.65
N PRO A 20 -3.80 12.26 7.98
CA PRO A 20 -3.03 11.36 8.84
C PRO A 20 -3.47 9.90 8.60
N PRO A 21 -2.56 8.94 8.81
CA PRO A 21 -2.92 7.53 8.71
C PRO A 21 -4.01 7.18 9.74
N ASP A 22 -5.01 6.44 9.29
CA ASP A 22 -6.03 5.86 10.16
C ASP A 22 -5.49 4.60 10.88
N GLU A 23 -6.31 4.00 11.74
CA GLU A 23 -5.93 2.81 12.51
C GLU A 23 -5.57 1.63 11.60
N SER A 24 -6.25 1.48 10.47
CA SER A 24 -5.96 0.43 9.50
C SER A 24 -4.59 0.63 8.84
N ALA A 25 -4.28 1.86 8.43
CA ALA A 25 -2.97 2.20 7.87
C ALA A 25 -1.84 2.02 8.90
N LEU A 26 -2.09 2.38 10.17
CA LEU A 26 -1.14 2.16 11.25
C LEU A 26 -0.87 0.66 11.48
N ALA A 27 -1.89 -0.19 11.45
CA ALA A 27 -1.74 -1.65 11.56
C ALA A 27 -0.93 -2.24 10.39
N VAL A 28 -1.09 -1.69 9.17
CA VAL A 28 -0.26 -2.08 8.01
C VAL A 28 1.20 -1.69 8.22
N PHE A 29 1.49 -0.49 8.77
CA PHE A 29 2.86 -0.08 9.07
C PHE A 29 3.49 -0.94 10.16
N GLU A 30 2.75 -1.27 11.22
CA GLU A 30 3.21 -2.18 12.27
C GLU A 30 3.51 -3.57 11.70
N THR A 31 2.66 -4.10 10.84
CA THR A 31 2.91 -5.36 10.13
C THR A 31 4.20 -5.27 9.31
N GLY A 32 4.45 -4.14 8.64
CA GLY A 32 5.69 -3.91 7.89
C GLY A 32 6.93 -3.99 8.79
N ASN A 33 6.89 -3.33 9.96
CA ASN A 33 7.99 -3.36 10.94
C ASN A 33 8.26 -4.79 11.44
N VAL A 34 7.20 -5.51 11.83
CA VAL A 34 7.33 -6.91 12.29
C VAL A 34 7.94 -7.80 11.21
N VAL A 35 7.53 -7.65 9.95
CA VAL A 35 8.10 -8.40 8.82
C VAL A 35 9.57 -8.04 8.61
N GLY A 36 9.95 -6.77 8.77
CA GLY A 36 11.34 -6.31 8.73
C GLY A 36 12.22 -6.98 9.79
N ASP A 37 11.75 -6.98 11.04
CA ASP A 37 12.44 -7.62 12.17
C ASP A 37 12.68 -9.12 11.94
N PHE A 38 11.68 -9.82 11.42
CA PHE A 38 11.83 -11.23 11.06
C PHE A 38 12.80 -11.44 9.90
N ALA A 39 12.78 -10.58 8.88
CA ALA A 39 13.70 -10.67 7.75
C ALA A 39 15.17 -10.45 8.16
N CYS A 40 15.43 -9.61 9.17
CA CYS A 40 16.77 -9.42 9.73
C CYS A 40 17.37 -10.73 10.28
N GLN A 41 16.55 -11.67 10.72
CA GLN A 41 17.03 -12.98 11.23
C GLN A 41 17.64 -13.86 10.13
N LEU A 42 17.39 -13.59 8.84
CA LEU A 42 18.08 -14.23 7.72
C LEU A 42 19.57 -13.88 7.66
N PHE A 43 19.97 -12.79 8.28
CA PHE A 43 21.30 -12.21 8.25
C PHE A 43 21.82 -12.00 9.69
N PRO A 44 22.11 -13.07 10.44
CA PRO A 44 22.42 -12.98 11.87
C PRO A 44 23.68 -12.13 12.15
N ASN A 45 23.81 -11.71 13.40
CA ASN A 45 24.92 -10.89 13.91
C ASN A 45 24.99 -9.48 13.32
N GLY A 46 23.93 -8.99 12.68
CA GLY A 46 23.81 -7.62 12.26
C GLY A 46 23.49 -6.65 13.40
N LYS A 47 23.60 -5.36 13.11
CA LYS A 47 23.17 -4.28 14.01
C LYS A 47 22.24 -3.33 13.28
N GLU A 48 21.20 -2.89 13.97
CA GLU A 48 20.24 -1.91 13.45
C GLU A 48 20.70 -0.49 13.80
N VAL A 49 20.75 0.40 12.81
CA VAL A 49 21.03 1.82 13.03
C VAL A 49 19.82 2.44 13.73
N PRO A 50 19.99 2.97 14.97
CA PRO A 50 18.87 3.55 15.69
C PRO A 50 18.27 4.73 14.94
N TYR A 51 16.94 4.76 14.81
CA TYR A 51 16.28 5.90 14.19
C TYR A 51 16.52 7.19 14.97
N SER A 52 16.92 8.24 14.26
CA SER A 52 17.07 9.60 14.77
C SER A 52 16.46 10.60 13.80
N LYS A 53 15.87 11.68 14.33
CA LYS A 53 15.48 12.83 13.51
C LYS A 53 16.67 13.59 12.92
N ASN A 54 17.86 13.40 13.49
CA ASN A 54 19.13 13.87 12.96
C ASN A 54 19.73 12.76 12.07
N TYR A 55 19.49 12.83 10.79
CA TYR A 55 19.99 11.85 9.83
C TYR A 55 21.52 11.82 9.69
N ASP A 56 22.22 12.90 10.10
CA ASP A 56 23.69 12.92 10.11
C ASP A 56 24.25 11.96 11.18
N ASP A 57 23.55 11.79 12.32
CA ASP A 57 23.92 10.79 13.33
C ASP A 57 23.77 9.37 12.78
N MET A 58 22.68 9.09 12.06
CA MET A 58 22.43 7.77 11.46
C MET A 58 23.50 7.44 10.40
N THR A 59 23.85 8.40 9.53
CA THR A 59 24.92 8.21 8.54
C THR A 59 26.29 8.02 9.18
N ALA A 60 26.57 8.71 10.29
CA ALA A 60 27.82 8.56 11.03
C ALA A 60 27.93 7.18 11.68
N ILE A 61 26.84 6.67 12.27
CA ILE A 61 26.79 5.31 12.85
C ILE A 61 27.00 4.25 11.77
N THR A 62 26.31 4.37 10.63
CA THR A 62 26.48 3.46 9.49
C THR A 62 27.94 3.43 9.04
N LYS A 63 28.56 4.61 8.87
CA LYS A 63 29.96 4.72 8.46
C LYS A 63 30.89 4.07 9.47
N GLN A 64 30.71 4.35 10.77
CA GLN A 64 31.53 3.75 11.82
C GLN A 64 31.46 2.22 11.76
N TRP A 65 30.28 1.63 11.63
CA TRP A 65 30.12 0.17 11.59
C TRP A 65 30.71 -0.47 10.34
N LEU A 66 30.68 0.23 9.21
CA LEU A 66 31.41 -0.18 8.00
C LEU A 66 32.92 -0.17 8.22
N ASP A 67 33.46 0.89 8.86
CA ASP A 67 34.89 1.04 9.19
C ASP A 67 35.31 -0.03 10.22
N ASP A 68 34.43 -0.41 11.14
CA ASP A 68 34.62 -1.48 12.14
C ASP A 68 34.55 -2.90 11.53
N GLY A 69 34.18 -3.02 10.24
CA GLY A 69 34.08 -4.30 9.52
C GLY A 69 32.84 -5.11 9.83
N LEU A 70 31.74 -4.48 10.22
CA LEU A 70 30.47 -5.18 10.43
C LEU A 70 29.94 -5.72 9.10
N GLU A 71 29.56 -7.00 9.07
CA GLU A 71 29.13 -7.68 7.84
C GLU A 71 27.66 -7.45 7.50
N ASN A 72 26.80 -7.21 8.50
CA ASN A 72 25.36 -6.99 8.31
C ASN A 72 24.93 -5.72 9.07
N ILE A 73 24.32 -4.78 8.37
CA ILE A 73 23.81 -3.52 8.96
C ILE A 73 22.34 -3.39 8.54
N TYR A 74 21.46 -3.23 9.52
CA TYR A 74 20.04 -2.98 9.28
C TYR A 74 19.77 -1.47 9.36
N GLU A 75 18.84 -0.96 8.57
CA GLU A 75 18.52 0.46 8.42
C GLU A 75 19.78 1.30 8.05
N ALA A 76 20.66 0.70 7.26
CA ALA A 76 21.92 1.33 6.86
C ALA A 76 21.65 2.63 6.12
N THR A 77 22.03 3.76 6.74
CA THR A 77 21.66 5.10 6.28
C THR A 77 22.80 5.78 5.53
N PHE A 78 22.50 6.31 4.34
CA PHE A 78 23.47 7.00 3.48
C PHE A 78 22.88 8.28 2.92
N ASN A 79 23.75 9.24 2.65
CA ASN A 79 23.40 10.50 1.99
C ASN A 79 24.38 10.77 0.84
N PHE A 80 23.84 10.98 -0.36
CA PHE A 80 24.60 11.42 -1.52
C PHE A 80 23.90 12.61 -2.18
N SER A 81 24.57 13.76 -2.22
CA SER A 81 24.04 15.00 -2.84
C SER A 81 22.65 15.41 -2.34
N GLY A 82 22.38 15.21 -1.04
CA GLY A 82 21.09 15.52 -0.43
C GLY A 82 20.00 14.46 -0.62
N ILE A 83 20.34 13.32 -1.21
CA ILE A 83 19.46 12.17 -1.33
C ILE A 83 19.78 11.22 -0.18
N LEU A 84 18.87 11.16 0.79
CA LEU A 84 18.95 10.26 1.93
C LEU A 84 18.27 8.93 1.58
N ILE A 85 18.94 7.83 1.88
CA ILE A 85 18.38 6.48 1.82
C ILE A 85 18.61 5.76 3.15
N MET A 86 17.71 4.84 3.47
CA MET A 86 17.87 3.82 4.49
C MET A 86 17.69 2.47 3.79
N VAL A 87 18.67 1.59 3.95
CA VAL A 87 18.65 0.25 3.35
C VAL A 87 18.21 -0.71 4.43
N ASP A 88 17.07 -1.40 4.26
CA ASP A 88 16.52 -2.27 5.28
C ASP A 88 17.57 -3.27 5.78
N ILE A 89 18.24 -3.96 4.85
CA ILE A 89 19.37 -4.86 5.19
C ILE A 89 20.50 -4.65 4.17
N LEU A 90 21.67 -4.28 4.67
CA LEU A 90 22.89 -4.18 3.89
C LEU A 90 23.86 -5.27 4.35
N THR A 91 24.32 -6.11 3.42
CA THR A 91 25.38 -7.11 3.72
C THR A 91 26.67 -6.76 3.02
N ILE A 92 27.79 -6.99 3.70
CA ILE A 92 29.12 -6.68 3.22
C ILE A 92 29.96 -7.96 3.18
N GLN A 93 30.42 -8.36 1.98
CA GLN A 93 31.30 -9.53 1.79
C GLN A 93 32.39 -9.19 0.75
N ASN A 94 33.63 -9.45 1.07
CA ASN A 94 34.76 -9.25 0.16
C ASN A 94 34.84 -7.83 -0.46
N ASN A 95 34.53 -6.80 0.32
CA ASN A 95 34.43 -5.39 -0.09
C ASN A 95 33.35 -5.11 -1.14
N GLU A 96 32.38 -5.99 -1.27
CA GLU A 96 31.17 -5.79 -2.08
C GLU A 96 29.96 -5.75 -1.16
N VAL A 97 28.95 -4.96 -1.55
CA VAL A 97 27.71 -4.83 -0.77
C VAL A 97 26.53 -5.48 -1.53
N SER A 98 25.64 -6.07 -0.79
CA SER A 98 24.32 -6.47 -1.32
C SER A 98 23.23 -5.72 -0.59
N ILE A 99 22.25 -5.25 -1.36
CA ILE A 99 21.08 -4.48 -0.90
C ILE A 99 19.91 -5.45 -0.79
N TYR A 100 19.17 -5.38 0.30
CA TYR A 100 17.91 -6.11 0.48
C TYR A 100 16.86 -5.14 0.98
N GLU A 101 15.81 -4.98 0.20
CA GLU A 101 14.60 -4.22 0.55
C GLU A 101 13.52 -5.21 0.99
N VAL A 102 12.95 -5.01 2.16
CA VAL A 102 11.96 -5.91 2.76
C VAL A 102 10.55 -5.37 2.53
N LYS A 103 9.65 -6.23 2.07
CA LYS A 103 8.25 -5.86 1.84
C LYS A 103 7.30 -6.91 2.41
N SER A 104 6.30 -6.47 3.15
CA SER A 104 5.20 -7.32 3.66
C SER A 104 4.20 -7.74 2.57
N SER A 105 4.63 -7.80 1.31
CA SER A 105 3.85 -8.29 0.16
C SER A 105 4.23 -9.73 -0.18
N THR A 106 3.49 -10.35 -1.09
CA THR A 106 3.73 -11.72 -1.55
C THR A 106 4.38 -11.81 -2.92
N GLU A 107 4.73 -10.65 -3.51
CA GLU A 107 5.33 -10.53 -4.84
C GLU A 107 6.15 -9.24 -4.96
N VAL A 108 7.06 -9.20 -5.94
CA VAL A 108 7.78 -7.98 -6.32
C VAL A 108 6.88 -7.11 -7.18
N LYS A 109 6.75 -5.82 -6.83
CA LYS A 109 5.99 -4.80 -7.57
C LYS A 109 6.93 -3.76 -8.18
N ASP A 110 6.54 -3.16 -9.31
CA ASP A 110 7.34 -2.15 -10.01
C ASP A 110 7.79 -1.00 -9.09
N ILE A 111 6.94 -0.61 -8.13
CA ILE A 111 7.28 0.47 -7.20
C ILE A 111 8.48 0.09 -6.30
N TYR A 112 8.64 -1.17 -5.95
CA TYR A 112 9.78 -1.65 -5.15
C TYR A 112 11.09 -1.58 -5.94
N LEU A 113 11.03 -1.82 -7.26
CA LEU A 113 12.18 -1.66 -8.14
C LEU A 113 12.68 -0.21 -8.15
N HIS A 114 11.77 0.75 -8.08
CA HIS A 114 12.15 2.18 -7.96
C HIS A 114 12.81 2.50 -6.62
N ASP A 115 12.30 1.96 -5.50
CA ASP A 115 12.90 2.15 -4.18
C ASP A 115 14.34 1.63 -4.17
N VAL A 116 14.53 0.36 -4.58
CA VAL A 116 15.86 -0.28 -4.66
C VAL A 116 16.77 0.43 -5.66
N SER A 117 16.22 0.96 -6.77
CA SER A 117 17.01 1.68 -7.79
C SER A 117 17.60 2.98 -7.28
N ILE A 118 16.91 3.70 -6.39
CA ILE A 118 17.43 4.90 -5.75
C ILE A 118 18.54 4.53 -4.75
N GLN A 119 18.35 3.47 -3.97
CA GLN A 119 19.37 2.96 -3.06
C GLN A 119 20.63 2.55 -3.82
N TYR A 120 20.48 1.78 -4.88
CA TYR A 120 21.56 1.38 -5.78
C TYR A 120 22.32 2.60 -6.34
N TYR A 121 21.58 3.61 -6.82
CA TYR A 121 22.15 4.85 -7.35
C TYR A 121 23.01 5.56 -6.30
N VAL A 122 22.50 5.74 -5.10
CA VAL A 122 23.22 6.43 -4.01
C VAL A 122 24.48 5.65 -3.64
N LEU A 123 24.39 4.36 -3.39
CA LEU A 123 25.55 3.54 -3.00
C LEU A 123 26.61 3.48 -4.10
N LYS A 124 26.22 3.35 -5.35
CA LYS A 124 27.13 3.36 -6.51
C LYS A 124 27.91 4.68 -6.60
N ASN A 125 27.23 5.82 -6.40
CA ASN A 125 27.86 7.14 -6.46
C ASN A 125 28.73 7.44 -5.21
N LEU A 126 28.50 6.76 -4.10
CA LEU A 126 29.37 6.77 -2.93
C LEU A 126 30.61 5.86 -3.10
N GLY A 127 30.71 5.14 -4.23
CA GLY A 127 31.88 4.31 -4.56
C GLY A 127 31.79 2.85 -4.11
N PHE A 128 30.62 2.40 -3.63
CA PHE A 128 30.43 0.99 -3.27
C PHE A 128 30.42 0.10 -4.49
N LYS A 129 31.05 -1.06 -4.38
CA LYS A 129 30.88 -2.17 -5.32
C LYS A 129 29.61 -2.94 -4.93
N ILE A 130 28.59 -2.87 -5.75
CA ILE A 130 27.31 -3.54 -5.47
C ILE A 130 27.33 -4.90 -6.15
N LYS A 131 27.22 -5.97 -5.35
CA LYS A 131 27.16 -7.36 -5.79
C LYS A 131 25.76 -7.71 -6.28
N SER A 132 24.75 -7.36 -5.52
CA SER A 132 23.34 -7.61 -5.89
C SER A 132 22.40 -6.59 -5.23
N ALA A 133 21.24 -6.45 -5.85
CA ALA A 133 20.09 -5.71 -5.34
C ALA A 133 18.90 -6.67 -5.27
N ASN A 134 18.27 -6.80 -4.11
CA ASN A 134 17.29 -7.84 -3.85
C ASN A 134 16.04 -7.27 -3.19
N VAL A 135 14.90 -7.91 -3.42
CA VAL A 135 13.66 -7.70 -2.67
C VAL A 135 13.36 -8.96 -1.88
N ILE A 136 13.15 -8.81 -0.58
CA ILE A 136 12.66 -9.86 0.30
C ILE A 136 11.15 -9.67 0.47
N HIS A 137 10.39 -10.70 0.20
CA HIS A 137 8.94 -10.67 0.38
C HIS A 137 8.43 -11.96 1.03
N ILE A 138 7.21 -11.94 1.53
CA ILE A 138 6.56 -13.09 2.17
C ILE A 138 6.29 -14.19 1.12
N ASN A 139 6.58 -15.43 1.51
CA ASN A 139 6.21 -16.61 0.76
C ASN A 139 4.82 -17.09 1.16
N ASN A 140 3.80 -16.76 0.41
CA ASN A 140 2.41 -17.16 0.67
C ASN A 140 2.13 -18.66 0.45
N GLU A 141 3.11 -19.44 -0.01
CA GLU A 141 3.02 -20.89 -0.12
C GLU A 141 3.56 -21.60 1.14
N TYR A 142 4.26 -20.86 2.02
CA TYR A 142 4.76 -21.38 3.28
C TYR A 142 3.60 -21.81 4.17
N ILE A 143 3.74 -23.00 4.78
CA ILE A 143 2.82 -23.50 5.81
C ILE A 143 3.63 -23.65 7.10
N ARG A 144 3.21 -22.95 8.14
CA ARG A 144 3.88 -23.06 9.44
C ARG A 144 3.70 -24.46 10.03
N ASP A 145 4.79 -25.07 10.47
CA ASP A 145 4.77 -26.24 11.35
C ASP A 145 4.80 -25.78 12.83
N ASP A 146 5.31 -26.60 13.75
CA ASP A 146 5.38 -26.24 15.17
C ASP A 146 6.22 -24.97 15.38
N ASP A 147 7.41 -24.90 14.79
CA ASP A 147 8.28 -23.73 14.79
C ASP A 147 8.15 -22.92 13.50
N LEU A 148 8.35 -21.60 13.61
CA LEU A 148 8.40 -20.70 12.46
C LEU A 148 9.76 -20.85 11.74
N ASP A 149 9.73 -21.33 10.50
CA ASP A 149 10.93 -21.41 9.66
C ASP A 149 11.10 -20.14 8.83
N ILE A 150 12.00 -19.27 9.29
CA ILE A 150 12.28 -17.96 8.64
C ILE A 150 12.79 -18.16 7.20
N ASN A 151 13.56 -19.22 6.92
CA ASN A 151 14.10 -19.45 5.58
C ASN A 151 13.03 -19.86 4.57
N GLN A 152 11.95 -20.47 5.03
CA GLN A 152 10.80 -20.83 4.19
C GLN A 152 9.74 -19.72 4.14
N LEU A 153 9.65 -18.90 5.20
CA LEU A 153 8.70 -17.80 5.30
C LEU A 153 8.98 -16.70 4.27
N PHE A 154 10.25 -16.48 3.91
CA PHE A 154 10.65 -15.43 2.98
C PHE A 154 11.13 -15.96 1.64
N LYS A 155 10.86 -15.20 0.58
CA LYS A 155 11.50 -15.34 -0.74
C LYS A 155 12.42 -14.16 -0.96
N ILE A 156 13.66 -14.43 -1.34
CA ILE A 156 14.65 -13.41 -1.75
C ILE A 156 14.71 -13.42 -3.28
N VAL A 157 14.34 -12.31 -3.89
CA VAL A 157 14.33 -12.16 -5.35
C VAL A 157 15.45 -11.20 -5.74
N ASP A 158 16.41 -11.69 -6.56
CA ASP A 158 17.44 -10.84 -7.15
C ASP A 158 16.82 -10.00 -8.27
N VAL A 159 16.82 -8.68 -8.10
CA VAL A 159 16.29 -7.68 -9.03
C VAL A 159 17.41 -6.79 -9.61
N THR A 160 18.65 -7.26 -9.55
CA THR A 160 19.84 -6.48 -9.95
C THR A 160 19.74 -6.00 -11.40
N ASN A 161 19.30 -6.86 -12.31
CA ASN A 161 19.20 -6.51 -13.73
C ASN A 161 18.13 -5.44 -13.99
N GLU A 162 16.97 -5.57 -13.35
CA GLU A 162 15.86 -4.62 -13.44
C GLU A 162 16.31 -3.26 -12.88
N VAL A 163 16.95 -3.28 -11.72
CA VAL A 163 17.50 -2.08 -11.05
C VAL A 163 18.56 -1.39 -11.93
N ILE A 164 19.47 -2.15 -12.53
CA ILE A 164 20.48 -1.61 -13.46
C ILE A 164 19.82 -0.97 -14.69
N SER A 165 18.76 -1.58 -15.22
CA SER A 165 18.05 -1.05 -16.39
C SER A 165 17.42 0.33 -16.11
N LEU A 166 17.01 0.59 -14.87
CA LEU A 166 16.41 1.85 -14.41
C LEU A 166 17.43 2.96 -14.15
N GLN A 167 18.74 2.62 -13.98
CA GLN A 167 19.76 3.60 -13.56
C GLN A 167 19.93 4.77 -14.53
N SER A 168 19.72 4.57 -15.82
CA SER A 168 19.82 5.65 -16.81
C SER A 168 18.79 6.76 -16.60
N ASN A 169 17.67 6.47 -15.97
CA ASN A 169 16.56 7.41 -15.73
C ASN A 169 16.58 8.04 -14.34
N ILE A 170 17.22 7.42 -13.34
CA ILE A 170 17.26 7.92 -11.97
C ILE A 170 17.75 9.37 -11.87
N PRO A 171 18.87 9.79 -12.55
CA PRO A 171 19.31 11.18 -12.49
C PRO A 171 18.26 12.18 -12.97
N ASN A 172 17.48 11.82 -14.00
CA ASN A 172 16.42 12.68 -14.53
C ASN A 172 15.27 12.84 -13.52
N ILE A 173 14.83 11.74 -12.91
CA ILE A 173 13.80 11.73 -11.86
C ILE A 173 14.24 12.59 -10.67
N LEU A 174 15.47 12.41 -10.21
CA LEU A 174 16.00 13.17 -9.08
C LEU A 174 16.12 14.67 -9.39
N LYS A 175 16.54 15.01 -10.60
CA LYS A 175 16.60 16.40 -11.06
C LYS A 175 15.19 17.03 -11.17
N GLU A 176 14.21 16.25 -11.59
CA GLU A 176 12.81 16.70 -11.62
C GLU A 176 12.33 16.98 -10.19
N PHE A 177 12.55 16.08 -9.25
CA PHE A 177 12.20 16.30 -7.83
C PHE A 177 12.91 17.53 -7.24
N GLU A 178 14.21 17.70 -7.53
CA GLU A 178 14.96 18.88 -7.11
C GLU A 178 14.30 20.16 -7.67
N THR A 179 13.86 20.14 -8.92
CA THR A 179 13.21 21.30 -9.56
C THR A 179 11.93 21.67 -8.83
N TYR A 180 11.07 20.72 -8.52
CA TYR A 180 9.85 20.97 -7.74
C TYR A 180 10.18 21.44 -6.30
N LEU A 181 11.20 20.89 -5.67
CA LEU A 181 11.57 21.22 -4.30
C LEU A 181 12.38 22.51 -4.14
N LYS A 182 12.87 23.13 -5.22
CA LYS A 182 13.52 24.44 -5.17
C LYS A 182 12.56 25.58 -4.91
N ASP A 183 11.36 25.48 -5.47
CA ASP A 183 10.32 26.47 -5.22
C ASP A 183 9.56 26.10 -3.94
N ARG A 184 9.86 26.80 -2.86
CA ARG A 184 9.27 26.55 -1.54
C ARG A 184 7.93 27.23 -1.35
N GLU A 185 7.64 28.24 -2.15
CA GLU A 185 6.48 29.12 -1.99
C GLU A 185 5.32 28.71 -2.90
N ASN A 186 5.63 28.19 -4.09
CA ASN A 186 4.61 27.83 -5.06
C ASN A 186 4.44 26.32 -5.15
N GLU A 187 3.25 25.90 -4.79
CA GLU A 187 2.80 24.51 -4.89
C GLU A 187 2.76 24.07 -6.37
N PRO A 188 3.30 22.88 -6.73
CA PRO A 188 3.26 22.37 -8.10
C PRO A 188 1.83 22.28 -8.62
N ASN A 189 1.59 22.85 -9.81
CA ASN A 189 0.27 22.82 -10.46
C ASN A 189 0.05 21.46 -11.16
N ILE A 190 -0.20 20.43 -10.37
CA ILE A 190 -0.53 19.09 -10.85
C ILE A 190 -1.99 18.83 -10.51
N ASP A 191 -2.76 18.45 -11.53
CA ASP A 191 -4.19 18.20 -11.40
C ASP A 191 -4.47 16.79 -10.83
N ILE A 192 -5.72 16.56 -10.38
CA ILE A 192 -6.17 15.25 -9.93
C ILE A 192 -6.24 14.26 -11.09
N GLY A 193 -6.00 12.99 -10.79
CA GLY A 193 -5.99 11.95 -11.80
C GLY A 193 -5.84 10.54 -11.22
N LYS A 194 -5.58 9.59 -12.11
CA LYS A 194 -5.39 8.18 -11.73
C LYS A 194 -4.31 8.00 -10.65
N HIS A 195 -3.24 8.81 -10.71
CA HIS A 195 -2.14 8.79 -9.75
C HIS A 195 -2.55 9.12 -8.31
N CYS A 196 -3.72 9.73 -8.09
CA CYS A 196 -4.23 9.97 -6.74
C CYS A 196 -4.67 8.69 -6.01
N ASN A 197 -4.91 7.60 -6.76
CA ASN A 197 -5.37 6.32 -6.21
C ASN A 197 -4.46 5.15 -6.59
N SER A 198 -3.36 5.37 -7.34
CA SER A 198 -2.50 4.29 -7.84
C SER A 198 -1.03 4.73 -7.83
N PRO A 199 -0.11 3.90 -7.31
CA PRO A 199 -0.30 2.53 -6.79
C PRO A 199 -1.01 2.46 -5.43
N TYR A 200 -1.02 3.54 -4.67
CA TYR A 200 -1.69 3.68 -3.36
C TYR A 200 -2.52 4.96 -3.33
N GLU A 201 -3.51 5.02 -2.44
CA GLU A 201 -4.23 6.26 -2.20
C GLU A 201 -3.26 7.33 -1.68
N CYS A 202 -3.35 8.53 -2.24
CA CYS A 202 -2.46 9.63 -1.92
C CYS A 202 -2.92 10.36 -0.65
N ASP A 203 -2.03 10.55 0.31
CA ASP A 203 -2.31 11.28 1.57
C ASP A 203 -2.81 12.71 1.34
N ALA A 204 -2.51 13.31 0.18
CA ALA A 204 -2.98 14.64 -0.20
C ALA A 204 -4.32 14.64 -0.94
N LYS A 205 -5.01 13.51 -1.07
CA LYS A 205 -6.23 13.37 -1.87
C LYS A 205 -7.33 14.31 -1.39
N GLU A 206 -7.64 14.32 -0.10
CA GLU A 206 -8.64 15.23 0.48
C GLU A 206 -8.34 16.69 0.16
N TYR A 207 -7.11 17.11 0.35
CA TYR A 207 -6.70 18.47 0.01
C TYR A 207 -6.86 18.79 -1.48
N CYS A 208 -6.35 17.93 -2.36
CA CYS A 208 -6.41 18.18 -3.80
C CYS A 208 -7.84 18.11 -4.35
N TRP A 209 -8.63 17.15 -3.90
CA TRP A 209 -9.98 16.92 -4.43
C TRP A 209 -11.00 17.85 -3.81
N LYS A 210 -11.05 17.94 -2.47
CA LYS A 210 -12.10 18.69 -1.76
C LYS A 210 -11.76 20.17 -1.62
N VAL A 211 -10.53 20.50 -1.19
CA VAL A 211 -10.17 21.89 -0.93
C VAL A 211 -9.83 22.64 -2.25
N GLN A 212 -9.00 22.04 -3.10
CA GLN A 212 -8.55 22.75 -4.31
C GLN A 212 -9.50 22.61 -5.50
N ARG A 213 -10.06 21.44 -5.75
CA ARG A 213 -10.94 21.18 -6.90
C ARG A 213 -12.42 21.20 -6.54
N GLN A 214 -12.76 21.30 -5.25
CA GLN A 214 -14.14 21.37 -4.74
C GLN A 214 -15.02 20.23 -5.28
N ILE A 215 -14.44 19.04 -5.43
CA ILE A 215 -15.17 17.84 -5.87
C ILE A 215 -16.23 17.52 -4.82
N PRO A 216 -17.53 17.47 -5.16
CA PRO A 216 -18.60 17.12 -4.23
C PRO A 216 -18.43 15.70 -3.66
N ASP A 217 -19.05 15.44 -2.51
CA ASP A 217 -19.03 14.10 -1.90
C ASP A 217 -19.69 13.07 -2.81
N TYR A 218 -20.70 13.50 -3.57
CA TYR A 218 -21.33 12.67 -4.59
C TYR A 218 -21.20 13.33 -5.97
N SER A 219 -20.47 12.70 -6.86
CA SER A 219 -20.05 13.25 -8.15
C SER A 219 -19.88 12.15 -9.19
N ILE A 220 -19.39 12.48 -10.38
CA ILE A 220 -19.06 11.50 -11.43
C ILE A 220 -18.11 10.39 -10.93
N PHE A 221 -17.32 10.65 -9.90
CA PHE A 221 -16.39 9.67 -9.31
C PHE A 221 -17.09 8.60 -8.49
N ASN A 222 -18.38 8.79 -8.17
CA ASN A 222 -19.21 7.84 -7.43
C ASN A 222 -20.13 7.00 -8.34
N ILE A 223 -20.12 7.24 -9.66
CA ILE A 223 -20.89 6.40 -10.59
C ILE A 223 -20.34 4.98 -10.53
N PHE A 224 -21.21 4.04 -10.15
CA PHE A 224 -20.86 2.66 -9.89
C PHE A 224 -20.14 2.00 -11.10
N ASN A 225 -18.96 1.45 -10.85
CA ASN A 225 -18.13 0.76 -11.86
C ASN A 225 -17.80 1.57 -13.12
N LEU A 226 -17.86 2.91 -13.09
CA LEU A 226 -17.54 3.73 -14.28
C LEU A 226 -16.07 3.58 -14.71
N GLY A 227 -15.20 3.26 -13.79
CA GLY A 227 -13.77 3.10 -14.05
C GLY A 227 -13.02 4.45 -14.21
N SER A 228 -11.78 4.49 -13.70
CA SER A 228 -11.00 5.73 -13.61
C SER A 228 -10.77 6.42 -14.95
N LYS A 229 -10.64 5.67 -16.05
CA LYS A 229 -10.45 6.26 -17.39
C LYS A 229 -11.64 7.14 -17.80
N LYS A 230 -12.86 6.63 -17.66
CA LYS A 230 -14.09 7.36 -18.02
C LYS A 230 -14.37 8.50 -17.02
N GLN A 231 -14.07 8.30 -15.74
CA GLN A 231 -14.17 9.37 -14.73
C GLN A 231 -13.26 10.54 -15.06
N ILE A 232 -11.99 10.29 -15.38
CA ILE A 232 -11.03 11.35 -15.77
C ILE A 232 -11.41 11.98 -17.12
N GLU A 233 -11.97 11.22 -18.05
CA GLU A 233 -12.48 11.76 -19.30
C GLU A 233 -13.60 12.78 -19.06
N LEU A 234 -14.60 12.47 -18.23
CA LEU A 234 -15.65 13.42 -17.85
C LEU A 234 -15.06 14.64 -17.15
N TYR A 235 -14.18 14.43 -16.18
CA TYR A 235 -13.51 15.49 -15.46
C TYR A 235 -12.73 16.44 -16.40
N SER A 236 -12.00 15.90 -17.37
CA SER A 236 -11.25 16.69 -18.36
C SER A 236 -12.13 17.55 -19.27
N ARG A 237 -13.42 17.18 -19.42
CA ARG A 237 -14.45 17.98 -20.11
C ARG A 237 -15.11 19.03 -19.19
N GLY A 238 -14.66 19.15 -17.93
CA GLY A 238 -15.25 20.06 -16.92
C GLY A 238 -16.52 19.52 -16.28
N ILE A 239 -16.85 18.23 -16.48
CA ILE A 239 -18.05 17.60 -15.93
C ILE A 239 -17.67 17.00 -14.58
N ILE A 240 -18.27 17.49 -13.50
CA ILE A 240 -18.04 17.05 -12.12
C ILE A 240 -19.33 16.47 -11.52
N ASN A 241 -20.46 17.15 -11.75
CA ASN A 241 -21.73 16.71 -11.22
C ASN A 241 -22.36 15.62 -12.12
N ILE A 242 -23.05 14.67 -11.52
CA ILE A 242 -23.75 13.62 -12.26
C ILE A 242 -24.86 14.20 -13.13
N ASP A 243 -25.48 15.31 -12.71
CA ASP A 243 -26.52 16.00 -13.49
C ASP A 243 -26.02 16.46 -14.87
N ASP A 244 -24.71 16.76 -14.97
CA ASP A 244 -24.08 17.31 -16.19
C ASP A 244 -23.58 16.21 -17.15
N VAL A 245 -23.69 14.92 -16.79
CA VAL A 245 -23.21 13.80 -17.62
C VAL A 245 -24.05 13.73 -18.91
N PRO A 246 -23.43 13.75 -20.12
CA PRO A 246 -24.16 13.67 -21.38
C PRO A 246 -24.91 12.35 -21.53
N HIS A 247 -26.12 12.38 -22.13
CA HIS A 247 -26.91 11.18 -22.37
C HIS A 247 -26.24 10.17 -23.31
N ASP A 248 -25.40 10.65 -24.22
CA ASP A 248 -24.63 9.86 -25.19
C ASP A 248 -23.25 9.44 -24.70
N PHE A 249 -22.93 9.70 -23.42
CA PHE A 249 -21.66 9.26 -22.86
C PHE A 249 -21.62 7.73 -22.79
N ASP A 250 -20.51 7.14 -23.22
CA ASP A 250 -20.34 5.68 -23.27
C ASP A 250 -20.37 5.04 -21.87
N MET A 251 -21.51 4.45 -21.53
CA MET A 251 -21.80 3.78 -20.27
C MET A 251 -22.53 2.47 -20.50
N THR A 252 -22.44 1.55 -19.54
CA THR A 252 -23.32 0.37 -19.52
C THR A 252 -24.77 0.79 -19.25
N LEU A 253 -25.72 -0.06 -19.58
CA LEU A 253 -27.15 0.22 -19.31
C LEU A 253 -27.41 0.52 -17.83
N ASN A 254 -26.78 -0.23 -16.92
CA ASN A 254 -26.94 0.00 -15.47
C ASN A 254 -26.36 1.34 -15.03
N GLN A 255 -25.21 1.76 -15.60
CA GLN A 255 -24.63 3.05 -15.31
C GLN A 255 -25.48 4.21 -15.83
N ALA A 256 -25.96 4.09 -17.07
CA ALA A 256 -26.85 5.08 -17.66
C ALA A 256 -28.15 5.21 -16.86
N GLN A 257 -28.76 4.08 -16.47
CA GLN A 257 -29.97 4.07 -15.63
C GLN A 257 -29.70 4.72 -14.27
N ALA A 258 -28.56 4.45 -13.63
CA ALA A 258 -28.20 5.08 -12.35
C ALA A 258 -28.06 6.60 -12.49
N VAL A 259 -27.41 7.07 -13.56
CA VAL A 259 -27.28 8.50 -13.87
C VAL A 259 -28.66 9.14 -14.08
N GLU A 260 -29.54 8.52 -14.88
CA GLU A 260 -30.89 9.05 -15.13
C GLU A 260 -31.75 9.06 -13.86
N ASN A 261 -31.67 8.01 -13.04
CA ASN A 261 -32.35 7.95 -11.74
C ASN A 261 -31.87 9.08 -10.81
N TYR A 262 -30.56 9.34 -10.81
CA TYR A 262 -30.00 10.45 -10.03
C TYR A 262 -30.53 11.80 -10.50
N LYS A 263 -30.53 12.06 -11.83
CA LYS A 263 -31.02 13.31 -12.43
C LYS A 263 -32.50 13.52 -12.17
N SER A 264 -33.30 12.49 -12.34
CA SER A 264 -34.75 12.54 -12.14
C SER A 264 -35.18 12.50 -10.67
N LYS A 265 -34.24 12.25 -9.72
CA LYS A 265 -34.49 12.04 -8.29
C LYS A 265 -35.48 10.89 -8.03
N ILE A 266 -35.43 9.86 -8.89
CA ILE A 266 -36.29 8.67 -8.78
C ILE A 266 -35.49 7.54 -8.12
N THR A 267 -36.11 6.93 -7.12
CA THR A 267 -35.62 5.65 -6.58
C THR A 267 -36.14 4.51 -7.45
N TYR A 268 -35.24 3.81 -8.12
CA TYR A 268 -35.58 2.60 -8.86
C TYR A 268 -35.63 1.41 -7.91
N ILE A 269 -36.76 0.70 -7.95
CA ILE A 269 -36.99 -0.54 -7.18
C ILE A 269 -37.47 -1.61 -8.17
N ASP A 270 -36.68 -2.67 -8.32
CA ASP A 270 -37.02 -3.82 -9.14
C ASP A 270 -37.88 -4.81 -8.35
N ILE A 271 -39.17 -4.49 -8.30
CA ILE A 271 -40.13 -5.28 -7.51
C ILE A 271 -40.23 -6.72 -8.01
N GLU A 272 -40.13 -6.96 -9.33
CA GLU A 272 -40.25 -8.30 -9.91
C GLU A 272 -39.08 -9.18 -9.47
N ASN A 273 -37.87 -8.70 -9.60
CA ASN A 273 -36.68 -9.45 -9.18
C ASN A 273 -36.58 -9.59 -7.64
N ILE A 274 -37.01 -8.58 -6.87
CA ILE A 274 -37.09 -8.69 -5.41
C ILE A 274 -38.08 -9.77 -5.01
N ASN A 275 -39.31 -9.78 -5.61
CA ASN A 275 -40.31 -10.79 -5.32
C ASN A 275 -39.82 -12.19 -5.72
N SER A 276 -39.20 -12.32 -6.89
CA SER A 276 -38.61 -13.60 -7.32
C SER A 276 -37.55 -14.10 -6.37
N PHE A 277 -36.71 -13.23 -5.86
CA PHE A 277 -35.69 -13.57 -4.85
C PHE A 277 -36.38 -14.04 -3.55
N LEU A 278 -37.34 -13.27 -3.03
CA LEU A 278 -38.00 -13.58 -1.77
C LEU A 278 -38.78 -14.91 -1.84
N GLN A 279 -39.38 -15.25 -3.01
CA GLN A 279 -40.07 -16.53 -3.21
C GLN A 279 -39.15 -17.75 -3.19
N ASN A 280 -37.87 -17.58 -3.38
CA ASN A 280 -36.86 -18.65 -3.29
C ASN A 280 -36.35 -18.88 -1.86
N LEU A 281 -36.66 -17.98 -0.92
CA LEU A 281 -36.27 -18.15 0.47
C LEU A 281 -37.16 -19.24 1.11
N THR A 282 -36.54 -20.16 1.83
CA THR A 282 -37.24 -21.22 2.58
C THR A 282 -36.78 -21.15 4.04
N TYR A 283 -37.74 -21.30 4.96
CA TYR A 283 -37.46 -21.33 6.38
C TYR A 283 -36.89 -22.69 6.83
N PRO A 284 -36.03 -22.71 7.85
CA PRO A 284 -35.52 -21.53 8.55
C PRO A 284 -34.49 -20.77 7.69
N ILE A 285 -34.47 -19.42 7.81
CA ILE A 285 -33.49 -18.54 7.15
C ILE A 285 -32.33 -18.31 8.12
N TYR A 286 -31.11 -18.47 7.62
CA TYR A 286 -29.89 -18.29 8.39
C TYR A 286 -29.22 -16.99 7.99
N HIS A 287 -29.17 -16.02 8.91
CA HIS A 287 -28.46 -14.77 8.76
C HIS A 287 -27.11 -14.92 9.48
N LEU A 288 -26.07 -15.26 8.72
CA LEU A 288 -24.71 -15.46 9.25
C LEU A 288 -23.85 -14.26 8.93
N ASP A 289 -23.22 -13.73 9.96
CA ASP A 289 -22.14 -12.76 9.88
C ASP A 289 -20.92 -13.27 10.63
N PHE A 290 -19.71 -13.07 10.10
CA PHE A 290 -18.48 -13.52 10.73
C PHE A 290 -17.33 -12.56 10.44
N GLU A 291 -16.43 -12.44 11.43
CA GLU A 291 -15.24 -11.61 11.35
C GLU A 291 -13.99 -12.48 11.20
N THR A 292 -13.06 -12.00 10.38
CA THR A 292 -11.79 -12.67 10.16
C THR A 292 -10.63 -11.68 10.34
N TYR A 293 -9.48 -12.21 10.74
CA TYR A 293 -8.21 -11.49 10.65
C TYR A 293 -7.22 -12.28 9.80
N GLN A 294 -6.18 -11.60 9.34
CA GLN A 294 -5.07 -12.20 8.59
C GLN A 294 -3.76 -11.57 9.03
N GLN A 295 -2.69 -12.36 9.00
CA GLN A 295 -1.37 -11.93 9.42
C GLN A 295 -0.31 -12.29 8.39
N ALA A 296 0.69 -11.43 8.21
CA ALA A 296 1.83 -11.69 7.35
C ALA A 296 2.69 -12.85 7.89
N ILE A 297 2.82 -12.95 9.22
CA ILE A 297 3.54 -14.02 9.92
C ILE A 297 2.50 -14.96 10.53
N PRO A 298 2.34 -16.21 10.05
CA PRO A 298 1.34 -17.13 10.57
C PRO A 298 1.63 -17.46 12.03
N GLN A 299 0.63 -17.32 12.90
CA GLN A 299 0.77 -17.55 14.35
C GLN A 299 0.61 -19.03 14.73
N TYR A 300 -0.22 -19.77 14.02
CA TYR A 300 -0.57 -21.13 14.38
C TYR A 300 -0.05 -22.14 13.36
N LYS A 301 0.19 -23.37 13.83
CA LYS A 301 0.54 -24.51 12.97
C LYS A 301 -0.53 -24.75 11.91
N GLY A 302 -0.10 -25.05 10.70
CA GLY A 302 -0.97 -25.31 9.54
C GLY A 302 -1.42 -24.09 8.79
N LEU A 303 -1.19 -22.88 9.31
CA LEU A 303 -1.58 -21.63 8.64
C LEU A 303 -0.53 -21.16 7.64
N LYS A 304 -1.02 -20.41 6.64
CA LYS A 304 -0.21 -19.68 5.65
C LYS A 304 -0.17 -18.19 5.97
N PRO A 305 0.86 -17.47 5.49
CA PRO A 305 0.83 -16.00 5.48
C PRO A 305 -0.42 -15.46 4.78
N PHE A 306 -1.06 -14.46 5.40
CA PHE A 306 -2.28 -13.80 4.91
C PHE A 306 -3.50 -14.71 4.76
N GLU A 307 -3.49 -15.90 5.36
CA GLU A 307 -4.68 -16.73 5.46
C GLU A 307 -5.70 -16.08 6.39
N GLN A 308 -6.97 -16.06 5.97
CA GLN A 308 -8.06 -15.52 6.77
C GLN A 308 -8.47 -16.51 7.85
N ILE A 309 -8.46 -16.07 9.09
CA ILE A 309 -8.81 -16.87 10.26
C ILE A 309 -10.10 -16.28 10.83
N PRO A 310 -11.23 -17.01 10.77
CA PRO A 310 -12.43 -16.56 11.43
C PRO A 310 -12.28 -16.63 12.95
N PHE A 311 -12.57 -15.53 13.64
CA PHE A 311 -12.45 -15.45 15.08
C PHE A 311 -13.78 -15.11 15.79
N GLN A 312 -14.78 -14.68 15.03
CA GLN A 312 -16.10 -14.36 15.54
C GLN A 312 -17.16 -14.73 14.52
N TYR A 313 -18.30 -15.23 15.00
CA TYR A 313 -19.53 -15.26 14.20
C TYR A 313 -20.74 -14.87 15.03
N SER A 314 -21.76 -14.33 14.34
CA SER A 314 -23.12 -14.10 14.81
C SER A 314 -24.07 -14.76 13.83
N LEU A 315 -24.91 -15.64 14.32
CA LEU A 315 -25.91 -16.37 13.52
C LEU A 315 -27.30 -16.13 14.09
N HIS A 316 -28.18 -15.49 13.30
CA HIS A 316 -29.60 -15.42 13.60
C HIS A 316 -30.36 -16.43 12.72
N ILE A 317 -31.18 -17.24 13.35
CA ILE A 317 -32.01 -18.25 12.69
C ILE A 317 -33.47 -17.81 12.80
N GLU A 318 -34.05 -17.46 11.65
CA GLU A 318 -35.43 -17.00 11.56
C GLU A 318 -36.32 -18.15 11.11
N TYR A 319 -37.34 -18.47 11.91
CA TYR A 319 -38.32 -19.49 11.62
C TYR A 319 -39.58 -18.91 10.96
N GLU A 320 -40.39 -19.75 10.30
CA GLU A 320 -41.62 -19.35 9.56
C GLU A 320 -42.62 -18.64 10.44
N ASP A 321 -42.69 -18.97 11.72
CA ASP A 321 -43.59 -18.33 12.72
C ASP A 321 -43.09 -16.98 13.24
N GLY A 322 -41.94 -16.48 12.70
CA GLY A 322 -41.31 -15.24 13.15
C GLY A 322 -40.45 -15.39 14.38
N THR A 323 -40.27 -16.58 14.92
CA THR A 323 -39.34 -16.83 16.03
C THR A 323 -37.93 -16.65 15.57
N LEU A 324 -37.09 -15.99 16.41
CA LEU A 324 -35.67 -15.74 16.14
C LEU A 324 -34.82 -16.41 17.21
N GLU A 325 -33.90 -17.28 16.80
CA GLU A 325 -32.85 -17.85 17.64
C GLU A 325 -31.51 -17.19 17.30
N HIS A 326 -30.69 -16.86 18.33
CA HIS A 326 -29.36 -16.31 18.14
C HIS A 326 -28.30 -17.25 18.70
N LYS A 327 -27.24 -17.46 17.89
CA LYS A 327 -26.01 -18.16 18.29
C LYS A 327 -24.83 -17.29 17.97
N GLU A 328 -23.85 -17.26 18.87
CA GLU A 328 -22.63 -16.48 18.69
C GLU A 328 -21.42 -17.26 19.16
N TYR A 329 -20.28 -16.91 18.63
CA TYR A 329 -18.97 -17.37 19.09
C TYR A 329 -17.97 -16.22 18.97
N LEU A 330 -17.13 -16.11 19.98
CA LEU A 330 -15.94 -15.24 19.96
C LEU A 330 -14.77 -16.07 20.49
N ALA A 331 -13.72 -16.18 19.67
CA ALA A 331 -12.49 -16.83 20.06
C ALA A 331 -11.89 -16.13 21.29
N GLN A 332 -11.37 -16.95 22.22
CA GLN A 332 -10.69 -16.44 23.40
C GLN A 332 -9.20 -16.56 23.22
N ASP A 333 -8.44 -15.62 23.78
CA ASP A 333 -6.99 -15.67 23.77
C ASP A 333 -6.47 -16.99 24.38
N GLY A 334 -5.59 -17.67 23.67
CA GLY A 334 -4.91 -18.87 24.16
C GLY A 334 -5.70 -20.19 24.04
N ILE A 335 -6.79 -20.20 23.27
CA ILE A 335 -7.47 -21.44 22.87
C ILE A 335 -7.08 -21.73 21.42
N ASP A 336 -6.32 -22.83 21.22
CA ASP A 336 -5.94 -23.37 19.91
C ASP A 336 -7.14 -23.97 19.15
#